data_c7cb6bc77e80b8ae55a656839a6546b3
#
_entry.id   c7cb6bc77e80b8ae55a656839a6546b3
#
_cell.length_a   1.000
_cell.length_b   1.000
_cell.length_c   1.000
_cell.angle_alpha   90.00
_cell.angle_beta   90.00
_cell.angle_gamma   90.00
#
_symmetry.space_group_name_H-M   'P 1'
#
loop_
_entity.id
_entity.type
_entity.pdbx_description
1 polymer ?
#
loop_
_entity_poly.entity_id
_entity_poly.type
_entity_poly.pdbx_seq_one_letter_code
_entity_poly.pdbx_strand_id
1 'polypeptide(L)'
;MLMDTTVNDRIKQARKALKLSQKQFSQGIFLKSSGYIGDIEIYRHEVNERIIELVSSVYGVNKTWLKTSKGSMFQNDKKIDTQLQEINLLFNQLNPHFKRYVLTQIKNLVKLQNVKNP
;
A
#
# COMPACT_ATOMS: atom_id res chain seq x y z
N MET A 1 -27.51 4.60 12.72
CA MET A 1 -26.55 5.67 12.46
C MET A 1 -25.17 5.07 12.27
N LEU A 2 -24.53 5.46 11.20
CA LEU A 2 -23.18 4.98 10.94
C LEU A 2 -22.20 5.78 11.79
N MET A 3 -21.34 5.09 12.50
CA MET A 3 -20.24 5.74 13.20
C MET A 3 -19.10 6.00 12.23
N ASP A 4 -18.47 7.14 12.36
CA ASP A 4 -17.28 7.43 11.57
C ASP A 4 -16.18 6.46 11.93
N THR A 5 -15.45 6.01 10.92
CA THR A 5 -14.29 5.18 11.14
C THR A 5 -13.12 6.04 11.60
N THR A 6 -12.21 5.45 12.36
CA THR A 6 -10.95 6.09 12.73
C THR A 6 -9.89 5.87 11.65
N VAL A 7 -8.79 6.60 11.73
CA VAL A 7 -7.63 6.35 10.87
C VAL A 7 -7.15 4.90 11.03
N ASN A 8 -7.18 4.38 12.26
CA ASN A 8 -6.82 2.99 12.55
C ASN A 8 -7.70 2.02 11.75
N ASP A 9 -9.01 2.23 11.74
CA ASP A 9 -9.95 1.42 10.96
C ASP A 9 -9.64 1.47 9.48
N ARG A 10 -9.33 2.66 8.97
CA ARG A 10 -9.05 2.85 7.55
C ARG A 10 -7.73 2.21 7.12
N ILE A 11 -6.73 2.19 8.01
CA ILE A 11 -5.49 1.41 7.76
C ILE A 11 -5.86 -0.07 7.53
N LYS A 12 -6.67 -0.63 8.41
CA LYS A 12 -7.12 -2.02 8.28
C LYS A 12 -7.93 -2.24 7.00
N GLN A 13 -8.84 -1.34 6.69
CA GLN A 13 -9.65 -1.43 5.48
C GLN A 13 -8.78 -1.40 4.22
N ALA A 14 -7.80 -0.50 4.16
CA ALA A 14 -6.89 -0.40 3.03
C ALA A 14 -6.06 -1.68 2.89
N ARG A 15 -5.54 -2.20 4.00
CA ARG A 15 -4.78 -3.45 4.00
C ARG A 15 -5.60 -4.60 3.42
N LYS A 16 -6.83 -4.73 3.88
CA LYS A 16 -7.72 -5.81 3.41
C LYS A 16 -8.11 -5.65 1.94
N ALA A 17 -8.34 -4.41 1.51
CA ALA A 17 -8.64 -4.11 0.11
C ALA A 17 -7.46 -4.49 -0.80
N LEU A 18 -6.23 -4.35 -0.31
CA LEU A 18 -5.02 -4.75 -1.02
C LEU A 18 -4.76 -6.26 -0.93
N LYS A 19 -5.53 -6.98 -0.13
CA LYS A 19 -5.39 -8.42 0.10
C LYS A 19 -4.03 -8.80 0.68
N LEU A 20 -3.52 -7.94 1.57
CA LEU A 20 -2.23 -8.16 2.23
C LEU A 20 -2.46 -8.60 3.68
N SER A 21 -1.59 -9.50 4.16
CA SER A 21 -1.52 -9.81 5.59
C SER A 21 -0.91 -8.63 6.34
N GLN A 22 -1.06 -8.62 7.66
CA GLN A 22 -0.40 -7.62 8.49
C GLN A 22 1.11 -7.63 8.27
N LYS A 23 1.70 -8.81 8.15
CA LYS A 23 3.13 -8.96 7.92
C LYS A 23 3.54 -8.37 6.57
N GLN A 24 2.81 -8.71 5.50
CA GLN A 24 3.10 -8.19 4.16
C GLN A 24 2.96 -6.67 4.11
N PHE A 25 1.88 -6.15 4.69
CA PHE A 25 1.63 -4.72 4.73
C PHE A 25 2.74 -3.98 5.47
N SER A 26 3.15 -4.52 6.62
CA SER A 26 4.23 -3.95 7.44
C SER A 26 5.56 -3.92 6.67
N GLN A 27 5.88 -5.02 6.01
CA GLN A 27 7.11 -5.13 5.22
C GLN A 27 7.15 -4.11 4.09
N GLY A 28 6.01 -3.88 3.44
CA GLY A 28 5.92 -2.92 2.34
C GLY A 28 6.19 -1.48 2.76
N ILE A 29 5.95 -1.14 4.00
CA ILE A 29 6.24 0.20 4.54
C ILE A 29 7.44 0.19 5.49
N PHE A 30 8.30 -0.80 5.33
CA PHE A 30 9.62 -0.88 5.98
C PHE A 30 9.57 -1.02 7.50
N LEU A 31 8.50 -1.61 8.03
CA LEU A 31 8.43 -1.94 9.46
C LEU A 31 9.08 -3.30 9.70
N LYS A 32 9.79 -3.42 10.81
CA LYS A 32 10.53 -4.64 11.13
C LYS A 32 9.63 -5.80 11.54
N SER A 33 8.45 -5.50 12.08
CA SER A 33 7.53 -6.55 12.51
C SER A 33 6.09 -6.16 12.20
N SER A 34 5.21 -7.15 12.17
CA SER A 34 3.78 -6.94 11.98
C SER A 34 3.08 -6.46 13.25
N GLY A 35 3.77 -6.49 14.39
CA GLY A 35 3.16 -6.13 15.67
C GLY A 35 2.64 -4.71 15.71
N TYR A 36 3.36 -3.77 15.10
CA TYR A 36 2.94 -2.38 15.07
C TYR A 36 1.60 -2.20 14.33
N ILE A 37 1.47 -2.82 13.16
CA ILE A 37 0.20 -2.76 12.40
C ILE A 37 -0.91 -3.47 13.16
N GLY A 38 -0.62 -4.63 13.76
CA GLY A 38 -1.58 -5.32 14.61
C GLY A 38 -2.08 -4.43 15.74
N ASP A 39 -1.18 -3.73 16.39
CA ASP A 39 -1.54 -2.81 17.49
C ASP A 39 -2.36 -1.62 16.99
N ILE A 40 -2.05 -1.08 15.81
CA ILE A 40 -2.88 -0.04 15.20
C ILE A 40 -4.30 -0.55 14.99
N GLU A 41 -4.46 -1.76 14.46
CA GLU A 41 -5.77 -2.31 14.10
C GLU A 41 -6.64 -2.61 15.32
N ILE A 42 -6.04 -2.79 16.49
CA ILE A 42 -6.77 -3.00 17.75
C ILE A 42 -6.70 -1.80 18.68
N TYR A 43 -6.33 -0.64 18.14
CA TYR A 43 -6.33 0.66 18.83
C TYR A 43 -5.34 0.79 19.96
N ARG A 44 -4.27 0.00 19.98
CA ARG A 44 -3.18 0.12 20.96
C ARG A 44 -2.17 1.19 20.62
N HIS A 45 -2.07 1.55 19.32
CA HIS A 45 -1.21 2.63 18.84
C HIS A 45 -1.99 3.57 17.96
N GLU A 46 -1.69 4.85 18.06
CA GLU A 46 -2.19 5.84 17.13
C GLU A 46 -1.41 5.77 15.83
N VAL A 47 -2.04 6.23 14.75
CA VAL A 47 -1.39 6.31 13.44
C VAL A 47 -0.73 7.69 13.34
N ASN A 48 0.61 7.71 13.19
CA ASN A 48 1.34 8.95 13.04
C ASN A 48 1.44 9.37 11.57
N GLU A 49 1.90 10.61 11.34
CA GLU A 49 2.02 11.15 10.00
C GLU A 49 2.98 10.33 9.12
N ARG A 50 4.03 9.78 9.69
CA ARG A 50 4.98 8.96 8.94
C ARG A 50 4.30 7.73 8.34
N ILE A 51 3.49 7.05 9.13
CA ILE A 51 2.74 5.87 8.64
C ILE A 51 1.76 6.28 7.56
N ILE A 52 1.06 7.40 7.73
CA ILE A 52 0.13 7.91 6.71
C ILE A 52 0.87 8.19 5.40
N GLU A 53 2.01 8.84 5.46
CA GLU A 53 2.83 9.15 4.28
C GLU A 53 3.31 7.87 3.59
N LEU A 54 3.79 6.90 4.35
CA LEU A 54 4.28 5.64 3.79
C LEU A 54 3.15 4.83 3.15
N VAL A 55 2.01 4.74 3.80
CA VAL A 55 0.85 4.01 3.26
C VAL A 55 0.37 4.67 1.97
N SER A 56 0.31 5.99 1.95
CA SER A 56 -0.08 6.73 0.75
C SER A 56 0.93 6.54 -0.39
N SER A 57 2.22 6.70 -0.09
CA SER A 57 3.28 6.64 -1.11
C SER A 57 3.48 5.24 -1.67
N VAL A 58 3.46 4.23 -0.81
CA VAL A 58 3.79 2.86 -1.21
C VAL A 58 2.58 2.16 -1.83
N TYR A 59 1.41 2.33 -1.23
CA TYR A 59 0.23 1.57 -1.63
C TYR A 59 -0.77 2.37 -2.47
N GLY A 60 -0.51 3.66 -2.68
CA GLY A 60 -1.42 4.49 -3.46
C GLY A 60 -2.72 4.82 -2.74
N VAL A 61 -2.75 4.72 -1.41
CA VAL A 61 -3.92 5.07 -0.62
C VAL A 61 -4.06 6.59 -0.58
N ASN A 62 -5.29 7.07 -0.80
CA ASN A 62 -5.57 8.50 -0.78
C ASN A 62 -5.42 9.03 0.65
N LYS A 63 -4.49 9.96 0.83
CA LYS A 63 -4.18 10.53 2.14
C LYS A 63 -5.41 11.23 2.75
N THR A 64 -6.17 11.96 1.95
CA THR A 64 -7.37 12.65 2.43
C THR A 64 -8.40 11.64 2.94
N TRP A 65 -8.62 10.56 2.20
CA TRP A 65 -9.51 9.50 2.67
C TRP A 65 -8.99 8.87 3.97
N LEU A 66 -7.69 8.60 4.03
CA LEU A 66 -7.09 7.96 5.20
C LEU A 66 -7.27 8.81 6.45
N LYS A 67 -7.09 10.12 6.33
CA LYS A 67 -7.21 11.07 7.45
C LYS A 67 -8.65 11.43 7.80
N THR A 68 -9.54 11.54 6.81
CA THR A 68 -10.86 12.17 7.00
C THR A 68 -12.03 11.31 6.58
N SER A 69 -11.80 10.16 5.99
CA SER A 69 -12.78 9.27 5.35
C SER A 69 -13.47 9.85 4.11
N LYS A 70 -13.07 11.03 3.66
CA LYS A 70 -13.64 11.67 2.47
C LYS A 70 -12.86 11.28 1.22
N GLY A 71 -13.59 11.08 0.12
CA GLY A 71 -13.01 10.74 -1.17
C GLY A 71 -12.84 9.24 -1.34
N SER A 72 -12.13 8.86 -2.38
CA SER A 72 -11.86 7.45 -2.70
C SER A 72 -10.73 6.90 -1.87
N MET A 73 -10.79 5.62 -1.53
CA MET A 73 -9.73 4.94 -0.78
C MET A 73 -8.38 5.02 -1.49
N PHE A 74 -8.36 4.86 -2.81
CA PHE A 74 -7.13 4.88 -3.59
C PHE A 74 -7.04 6.14 -4.43
N GLN A 75 -5.80 6.51 -4.78
CA GLN A 75 -5.53 7.65 -5.65
C GLN A 75 -6.19 7.42 -7.02
N ASN A 76 -6.52 8.50 -7.72
CA ASN A 76 -7.26 8.40 -8.95
C ASN A 76 -6.42 7.84 -10.11
N ASP A 77 -7.10 7.35 -11.15
CA ASP A 77 -6.50 6.66 -12.28
C ASP A 77 -5.52 7.51 -13.08
N LYS A 78 -5.76 8.81 -13.18
CA LYS A 78 -4.87 9.72 -13.95
C LYS A 78 -3.46 9.72 -13.38
N LYS A 79 -3.33 9.69 -12.06
CA LYS A 79 -2.03 9.67 -11.40
C LYS A 79 -1.34 8.34 -11.62
N ILE A 80 -2.07 7.26 -11.58
CA ILE A 80 -1.55 5.91 -11.86
C ILE A 80 -1.08 5.83 -13.32
N ASP A 81 -1.84 6.37 -14.26
CA ASP A 81 -1.45 6.38 -15.68
C ASP A 81 -0.15 7.15 -15.90
N THR A 82 0.02 8.29 -15.23
CA THR A 82 1.25 9.07 -15.31
C THR A 82 2.43 8.27 -14.77
N GLN A 83 2.26 7.59 -13.65
CA GLN A 83 3.28 6.75 -13.06
C GLN A 83 3.64 5.59 -13.99
N LEU A 84 2.65 4.99 -14.65
CA LEU A 84 2.88 3.90 -15.59
C LEU A 84 3.71 4.37 -16.78
N GLN A 85 3.43 5.56 -17.32
CA GLN A 85 4.23 6.14 -18.38
C GLN A 85 5.68 6.36 -17.94
N GLU A 86 5.88 6.85 -16.74
CA GLU A 86 7.22 7.03 -16.16
C GLU A 86 7.96 5.71 -16.05
N ILE A 87 7.28 4.67 -15.54
CA ILE A 87 7.86 3.33 -15.43
C ILE A 87 8.29 2.81 -16.80
N ASN A 88 7.47 3.00 -17.83
CA ASN A 88 7.81 2.58 -19.19
C ASN A 88 9.06 3.27 -19.70
N LEU A 89 9.18 4.59 -19.49
CA LEU A 89 10.35 5.35 -19.93
C LEU A 89 11.61 4.84 -19.20
N LEU A 90 11.54 4.67 -17.90
CA LEU A 90 12.68 4.20 -17.10
C LEU A 90 13.06 2.77 -17.44
N PHE A 91 12.06 1.91 -17.61
CA PHE A 91 12.28 0.52 -17.97
C PHE A 91 13.04 0.40 -19.29
N ASN A 92 12.67 1.24 -20.27
CA ASN A 92 13.31 1.21 -21.59
C ASN A 92 14.78 1.66 -21.55
N GLN A 93 15.20 2.36 -20.50
CA GLN A 93 16.59 2.76 -20.32
C GLN A 93 17.46 1.65 -19.72
N LEU A 94 16.85 0.60 -19.21
CA LEU A 94 17.59 -0.51 -18.60
C LEU A 94 18.16 -1.42 -19.69
N ASN A 95 19.31 -2.05 -19.37
CA ASN A 95 19.85 -3.09 -20.25
C ASN A 95 19.00 -4.37 -20.12
N PRO A 96 19.16 -5.35 -21.04
CA PRO A 96 18.34 -6.56 -21.03
C PRO A 96 18.39 -7.36 -19.73
N HIS A 97 19.52 -7.38 -19.04
CA HIS A 97 19.64 -8.09 -17.76
C HIS A 97 18.77 -7.45 -16.69
N PHE A 98 18.83 -6.14 -16.58
CA PHE A 98 18.03 -5.42 -15.60
C PHE A 98 16.55 -5.45 -15.96
N LYS A 99 16.19 -5.38 -17.25
CA LYS A 99 14.80 -5.55 -17.69
C LYS A 99 14.24 -6.90 -17.22
N ARG A 100 15.00 -7.95 -17.39
CA ARG A 100 14.60 -9.30 -16.96
C ARG A 100 14.41 -9.36 -15.45
N TYR A 101 15.33 -8.76 -14.71
CA TYR A 101 15.24 -8.70 -13.26
C TYR A 101 13.96 -8.00 -12.81
N VAL A 102 13.66 -6.82 -13.36
CA VAL A 102 12.44 -6.06 -13.02
C VAL A 102 11.19 -6.90 -13.32
N LEU A 103 11.14 -7.53 -14.49
CA LEU A 103 10.00 -8.36 -14.87
C LEU A 103 9.81 -9.52 -13.90
N THR A 104 10.90 -10.17 -13.48
CA THR A 104 10.84 -11.24 -12.49
C THR A 104 10.29 -10.74 -11.16
N GLN A 105 10.73 -9.57 -10.72
CA GLN A 105 10.24 -8.99 -9.46
C GLN A 105 8.76 -8.67 -9.54
N ILE A 106 8.29 -8.12 -10.65
CA ILE A 106 6.86 -7.82 -10.84
C ILE A 106 6.05 -9.12 -10.79
N LYS A 107 6.50 -10.16 -11.47
CA LYS A 107 5.83 -11.47 -11.45
C LYS A 107 5.75 -12.03 -10.03
N ASN A 108 6.82 -11.89 -9.26
CA ASN A 108 6.85 -12.35 -7.88
C ASN A 108 5.87 -11.58 -7.00
N LEU A 109 5.79 -10.27 -7.20
CA LEU A 109 4.85 -9.42 -6.47
C LEU A 109 3.40 -9.80 -6.78
N VAL A 110 3.10 -10.07 -8.05
CA VAL A 110 1.75 -10.50 -8.45
C VAL A 110 1.40 -11.83 -7.78
N LYS A 111 2.33 -12.79 -7.76
CA LYS A 111 2.12 -14.06 -7.06
C LYS A 111 1.86 -13.86 -5.57
N LEU A 112 2.66 -13.02 -4.94
CA LEU A 112 2.53 -12.72 -3.51
C LEU A 112 1.17 -12.09 -3.21
N GLN A 113 0.75 -11.14 -4.04
CA GLN A 113 -0.55 -10.48 -3.90
C GLN A 113 -1.71 -11.46 -4.00
N ASN A 114 -1.57 -12.49 -4.84
CA ASN A 114 -2.64 -13.45 -5.11
C ASN A 114 -2.67 -14.62 -4.14
N VAL A 115 -1.68 -14.73 -3.24
CA VAL A 115 -1.71 -15.74 -2.18
C VAL A 115 -2.79 -15.37 -1.18
N LYS A 116 -3.64 -16.36 -0.83
CA LYS A 116 -4.66 -16.14 0.19
C LYS A 116 -4.00 -15.96 1.54
N ASN A 117 -4.37 -14.91 2.23
CA ASN A 117 -3.89 -14.68 3.58
C ASN A 117 -4.62 -15.64 4.55
N PRO A 118 -3.88 -16.27 5.47
CA PRO A 118 -4.50 -17.12 6.47
C PRO A 118 -5.41 -16.36 7.42
#